data_ab9653093a0966329ee0681401d73064
#
_entry.id   ab9653093a0966329ee0681401d73064
#
_cell.length_a   1.000
_cell.length_b   1.000
_cell.length_c   1.000
_cell.angle_alpha   90.00
_cell.angle_beta   90.00
_cell.angle_gamma   90.00
#
_symmetry.space_group_name_H-M   'P 1'
#
loop_
_entity.id
_entity.type
_entity.pdbx_description
1 polymer ?
#
loop_
_entity_poly.entity_id
_entity_poly.type
_entity_poly.pdbx_seq_one_letter_code
_entity_poly.pdbx_strand_id
1 'polypeptide(L)' 'MKNGKNPTRRQWGILQRCRLNPANWLVVKFLIDEMHVVHRHSGKARVIRY' A
#
# COMPACT_ATOMS: atom_id res chain seq x y z
N MET A 1 1.13 11.68 -8.97
CA MET A 1 1.18 11.55 -8.32
C MET A 1 1.49 11.50 -7.37
N LYS A 2 1.71 11.60 -6.99
CA LYS A 2 2.05 11.71 -5.96
C LYS A 2 1.35 11.59 -4.85
N ASN A 3 0.64 11.04 -4.63
CA ASN A 3 -0.28 11.09 -3.53
C ASN A 3 -0.09 9.98 -2.53
N GLY A 4 0.82 9.10 -2.75
CA GLY A 4 1.07 8.00 -1.84
C GLY A 4 1.95 8.42 -0.69
N LYS A 5 1.66 7.90 0.51
CA LYS A 5 2.48 8.11 1.69
C LYS A 5 3.14 6.80 2.08
N ASN A 6 4.25 6.90 2.79
CA ASN A 6 4.91 5.71 3.29
C ASN A 6 3.97 4.95 4.22
N PRO A 7 3.95 3.60 4.14
CA PRO A 7 3.08 2.82 5.00
C PRO A 7 3.43 3.00 6.48
N THR A 8 2.39 3.06 7.31
CA THR A 8 2.59 3.04 8.76
C THR A 8 2.98 1.62 9.15
N ARG A 9 3.36 1.43 10.44
CA ARG A 9 3.72 0.11 10.92
C ARG A 9 2.60 -0.91 10.67
N ARG A 10 1.36 -0.51 10.90
CA ARG A 10 0.21 -1.38 10.67
C ARG A 10 0.08 -1.76 9.19
N GLN A 11 0.18 -0.75 8.33
CA GLN A 11 0.06 -0.96 6.89
C GLN A 11 1.22 -1.78 6.35
N TRP A 12 2.39 -1.58 6.91
CA TRP A 12 3.57 -2.36 6.56
C TRP A 12 3.29 -3.84 6.75
N GLY A 13 2.72 -4.21 7.91
CA GLY A 13 2.39 -5.60 8.17
C GLY A 13 1.37 -6.16 7.20
N ILE A 14 0.37 -5.35 6.82
CA ILE A 14 -0.65 -5.79 5.87
C ILE A 14 0.00 -6.08 4.52
N LEU A 15 0.89 -5.22 4.07
CA LEU A 15 1.57 -5.42 2.79
C LEU A 15 2.42 -6.68 2.80
N GLN A 16 3.13 -6.93 3.90
CA GLN A 16 3.94 -8.14 4.02
C GLN A 16 3.09 -9.41 3.98
N ARG A 17 1.91 -9.37 4.59
CA ARG A 17 1.01 -10.52 4.57
C ARG A 17 0.51 -10.80 3.16
N CYS A 18 0.44 -9.80 2.33
CA CYS A 18 0.04 -9.95 0.94
C CYS A 18 1.22 -10.25 0.02
N ARG A 19 2.39 -10.49 0.60
CA ARG A 19 3.62 -10.79 -0.14
C ARG A 19 4.06 -9.63 -1.02
N LEU A 20 3.73 -8.43 -0.59
CA LEU A 20 4.19 -7.22 -1.26
C LEU A 20 5.30 -6.61 -0.45
N ASN A 21 6.26 -6.01 -1.13
CA ASN A 21 7.37 -5.36 -0.45
C ASN A 21 6.92 -3.96 -0.02
N PRO A 22 6.72 -3.73 1.29
CA PRO A 22 6.20 -2.43 1.74
C PRO A 22 7.10 -1.26 1.37
N ALA A 23 8.37 -1.50 1.17
CA ALA A 23 9.31 -0.44 0.80
C ALA A 23 9.04 0.07 -0.61
N ASN A 24 8.37 -0.71 -1.45
CA ASN A 24 8.10 -0.35 -2.83
C ASN A 24 6.68 0.15 -3.05
N TRP A 25 5.86 0.16 -2.02
CA TRP A 25 4.46 0.55 -2.14
C TRP A 25 4.15 1.75 -1.29
N LEU A 26 3.32 2.63 -1.82
CA LEU A 26 2.86 3.81 -1.10
C LEU A 26 1.36 3.66 -0.86
N VAL A 27 0.90 4.10 0.29
CA VAL A 27 -0.52 4.00 0.64
C VAL A 27 -1.22 5.27 0.19
N VAL A 28 -2.21 5.12 -0.67
CA VAL A 28 -2.99 6.24 -1.17
C VAL A 28 -4.24 6.43 -0.33
N LYS A 29 -4.86 5.33 0.07
CA LYS A 29 -6.11 5.38 0.82
C LYS A 29 -6.17 4.18 1.75
N PHE A 30 -6.59 4.41 2.98
CA PHE A 30 -6.68 3.36 3.99
C PHE A 30 -8.10 3.32 4.53
N LEU A 31 -8.82 2.26 4.20
CA LEU A 31 -10.21 2.10 4.59
C LEU A 31 -10.33 0.97 5.61
N ILE A 32 -11.54 0.81 6.14
CA ILE A 32 -11.80 -0.18 7.17
C ILE A 32 -11.53 -1.60 6.69
N ASP A 33 -11.92 -1.89 5.45
CA ASP A 33 -11.84 -3.25 4.92
C ASP A 33 -10.93 -3.38 3.70
N GLU A 34 -10.31 -2.30 3.30
CA GLU A 34 -9.42 -2.33 2.13
C GLU A 34 -8.40 -1.20 2.20
N MET A 35 -7.34 -1.36 1.43
CA MET A 35 -6.28 -0.37 1.37
C MET A 35 -5.87 -0.21 -0.08
N HIS A 36 -5.81 1.03 -0.54
CA HIS A 36 -5.38 1.34 -1.90
C HIS A 36 -3.93 1.75 -1.88
N VAL A 37 -3.14 1.09 -2.70
CA VAL A 37 -1.70 1.34 -2.74
C VAL A 37 -1.26 1.54 -4.18
N VAL A 38 -0.12 2.19 -4.34
CA VAL A 38 0.47 2.40 -5.64
C VAL A 38 1.95 2.03 -5.58
N HIS A 39 2.43 1.36 -6.62
CA HIS A 39 3.82 0.96 -6.67
C HIS A 39 4.70 2.18 -6.93
N ARG A 40 5.71 2.35 -6.09
CA ARG A 40 6.58 3.52 -6.11
C ARG A 40 7.29 3.72 -7.44
N HIS A 41 7.69 2.63 -8.08
CA HIS A 41 8.49 2.71 -9.31
C HIS A 41 7.65 2.63 -10.57
N SER A 42 6.68 1.73 -10.61
CA SER A 42 5.90 1.50 -11.82
C SER A 42 4.61 2.31 -11.87
N GLY A 43 4.18 2.85 -10.73
CA GLY A 43 2.94 3.60 -10.67
C GLY A 43 1.68 2.76 -10.73
N LYS A 44 1.82 1.44 -10.63
CA LYS A 44 0.65 0.56 -10.68
C LYS A 44 -0.15 0.66 -9.39
N ALA A 45 -1.45 0.81 -9.54
CA ALA A 45 -2.35 0.88 -8.40
C ALA A 45 -2.88 -0.52 -8.07
N ARG A 46 -3.11 -0.75 -6.78
CA ARG A 46 -3.62 -2.03 -6.33
C ARG A 46 -4.54 -1.84 -5.14
N VAL A 47 -5.58 -2.65 -5.06
CA VAL A 47 -6.49 -2.64 -3.92
C VAL A 47 -6.25 -3.92 -3.13
N ILE A 48 -5.98 -3.76 -1.84
CA ILE A 48 -5.73 -4.88 -0.94
C ILE A 48 -6.91 -4.95 0.03
N ARG A 49 -7.54 -6.11 0.09
CA ARG A 49 -8.62 -6.35 1.04
C ARG A 49 -8.15 -7.23 2.17
N TYR A 50 -8.54 -6.88 3.38
CA TYR A 50 -8.15 -7.62 4.57
C TYR A 50 -9.33 -7.85 5.52
#